data_5533ee3b5a9cd28a2d19a2a38008e5b5
#
_entry.id   5533ee3b5a9cd28a2d19a2a38008e5b5
#
_cell.length_a   1.000
_cell.length_b   1.000
_cell.length_c   1.000
_cell.angle_alpha   90.00
_cell.angle_beta   90.00
_cell.angle_gamma   90.00
#
_symmetry.space_group_name_H-M   'P 1'
#
loop_
_entity.id
_entity.type
_entity.pdbx_description
1 polymer ?
#
loop_
_entity_poly.entity_id
_entity_poly.type
_entity_poly.pdbx_seq_one_letter_code
_entity_poly.pdbx_strand_id
1 'polypeptide(L)'
;MDGIFLQRVLICYVLSMLIGFERLYRNKATGLRTNALVALGSFLFVYVSVGDVSTDKFRIASQVVCGMGFLGAGIILRNGNKVRGLNTAATLWTVAAIGVLCAYGFIPEAVVGTFLILFSNVLLRDVSSKIIEKIQNNSKEKCIIDVTCDDAIEVVVRTLITENIEKNSIQMESLNRNKGNDKNVKLRFEFITSRPELIMDLVNKLSEKVGVHKVNWSHKRIVELHEDDDDEYEEDDD
;
A
#
# COMPACT_ATOMS: atom_id res chain seq x y z
N MET A 1 30.93 -30.37 18.04
CA MET A 1 30.16 -29.18 17.62
C MET A 1 30.44 -28.08 18.63
N ASP A 2 31.01 -26.97 18.19
CA ASP A 2 31.40 -25.89 19.10
C ASP A 2 30.15 -25.27 19.72
N GLY A 3 30.10 -25.18 21.04
CA GLY A 3 28.98 -24.60 21.76
C GLY A 3 28.63 -23.19 21.26
N ILE A 4 29.63 -22.48 20.75
CA ILE A 4 29.48 -21.14 20.15
C ILE A 4 28.63 -21.19 18.88
N PHE A 5 28.81 -22.18 18.01
CA PHE A 5 27.98 -22.34 16.81
C PHE A 5 26.51 -22.54 17.20
N LEU A 6 26.24 -23.47 18.10
CA LEU A 6 24.88 -23.80 18.54
C LEU A 6 24.21 -22.59 19.17
N GLN A 7 24.92 -21.85 20.03
CA GLN A 7 24.40 -20.62 20.63
C GLN A 7 24.03 -19.57 19.58
N ARG A 8 24.93 -19.28 18.62
CA ARG A 8 24.71 -18.26 17.59
C ARG A 8 23.55 -18.61 16.65
N VAL A 9 23.47 -19.87 16.21
CA VAL A 9 22.39 -20.32 15.31
C VAL A 9 21.02 -20.30 16.01
N LEU A 10 20.97 -20.66 17.30
CA LEU A 10 19.74 -20.61 18.08
C LEU A 10 19.27 -19.15 18.27
N ILE A 11 20.17 -18.24 18.59
CA ILE A 11 19.84 -16.81 18.70
C ILE A 11 19.34 -16.29 17.35
N CYS A 12 20.05 -16.58 16.26
CA CYS A 12 19.61 -16.21 14.91
C CYS A 12 18.19 -16.71 14.60
N TYR A 13 17.93 -17.96 14.92
CA TYR A 13 16.62 -18.58 14.72
C TYR A 13 15.53 -17.89 15.53
N VAL A 14 15.77 -17.62 16.83
CA VAL A 14 14.79 -16.92 17.69
C VAL A 14 14.52 -15.50 17.19
N LEU A 15 15.56 -14.72 16.86
CA LEU A 15 15.40 -13.35 16.37
C LEU A 15 14.60 -13.30 15.05
N SER A 16 14.89 -14.20 14.13
CA SER A 16 14.15 -14.30 12.87
C SER A 16 12.69 -14.74 13.05
N MET A 17 12.43 -15.62 14.03
CA MET A 17 11.08 -16.04 14.38
C MET A 17 10.26 -14.91 14.98
N LEU A 18 10.86 -14.00 15.76
CA LEU A 18 10.17 -12.82 16.29
C LEU A 18 9.68 -11.92 15.15
N ILE A 19 10.53 -11.67 14.14
CA ILE A 19 10.14 -10.90 12.95
C ILE A 19 9.07 -11.66 12.17
N GLY A 20 9.26 -12.95 11.94
CA GLY A 20 8.30 -13.78 11.21
C GLY A 20 6.94 -13.89 11.90
N PHE A 21 6.90 -13.86 13.25
CA PHE A 21 5.67 -13.85 14.02
C PHE A 21 4.89 -12.55 13.84
N GLU A 22 5.58 -11.39 13.88
CA GLU A 22 4.96 -10.10 13.58
C GLU A 22 4.35 -10.10 12.17
N ARG A 23 5.08 -10.63 11.18
CA ARG A 23 4.60 -10.74 9.80
C ARG A 23 3.37 -11.65 9.67
N LEU A 24 3.38 -12.80 10.34
CA LEU A 24 2.24 -13.73 10.38
C LEU A 24 1.02 -13.07 11.04
N TYR A 25 1.21 -12.43 12.20
CA TYR A 25 0.13 -11.75 12.93
C TYR A 25 -0.55 -10.67 12.09
N ARG A 26 0.20 -10.07 11.16
CA ARG A 26 -0.29 -9.02 10.26
C ARG A 26 -0.70 -9.52 8.88
N ASN A 27 -0.90 -10.82 8.70
CA ASN A 27 -1.31 -11.44 7.42
C ASN A 27 -0.42 -11.04 6.23
N LYS A 28 0.91 -10.96 6.43
CA LYS A 28 1.85 -10.65 5.36
C LYS A 28 2.32 -11.90 4.61
N ALA A 29 2.67 -11.75 3.32
CA ALA A 29 3.08 -12.85 2.43
C ALA A 29 4.18 -13.74 2.99
N THR A 30 5.09 -13.20 3.82
CA THR A 30 6.21 -13.94 4.41
C THR A 30 6.06 -14.03 5.91
N GLY A 31 5.70 -15.23 6.39
CA GLY A 31 5.53 -15.53 7.83
C GLY A 31 6.78 -16.15 8.48
N LEU A 32 6.54 -16.92 9.54
CA LEU A 32 7.57 -17.57 10.38
C LEU A 32 8.59 -18.36 9.57
N ARG A 33 8.10 -19.28 8.72
CA ARG A 33 8.94 -20.20 7.95
C ARG A 33 9.91 -19.49 7.02
N THR A 34 9.42 -18.53 6.26
CA THR A 34 10.24 -17.82 5.26
C THR A 34 11.32 -16.99 5.94
N ASN A 35 10.97 -16.22 6.99
CA ASN A 35 11.94 -15.41 7.73
C ASN A 35 13.01 -16.28 8.39
N ALA A 36 12.62 -17.40 9.03
CA ALA A 36 13.56 -18.33 9.64
C ALA A 36 14.53 -18.93 8.62
N LEU A 37 14.03 -19.38 7.46
CA LEU A 37 14.87 -19.96 6.40
C LEU A 37 15.85 -18.95 5.80
N VAL A 38 15.42 -17.70 5.58
CA VAL A 38 16.29 -16.64 5.05
C VAL A 38 17.42 -16.30 6.03
N ALA A 39 17.10 -16.15 7.32
CA ALA A 39 18.11 -15.89 8.35
C ALA A 39 19.09 -17.03 8.49
N LEU A 40 18.59 -18.29 8.59
CA LEU A 40 19.42 -19.47 8.69
C LEU A 40 20.30 -19.68 7.46
N GLY A 41 19.76 -19.51 6.26
CA GLY A 41 20.54 -19.59 5.02
C GLY A 41 21.68 -18.59 5.00
N SER A 42 21.39 -17.32 5.32
CA SER A 42 22.40 -16.26 5.39
C SER A 42 23.45 -16.56 6.48
N PHE A 43 23.01 -17.03 7.64
CA PHE A 43 23.90 -17.44 8.73
C PHE A 43 24.86 -18.55 8.27
N LEU A 44 24.33 -19.63 7.70
CA LEU A 44 25.11 -20.81 7.31
C LEU A 44 26.13 -20.47 6.22
N PHE A 45 25.74 -19.73 5.18
CA PHE A 45 26.65 -19.29 4.11
C PHE A 45 27.82 -18.48 4.67
N VAL A 46 27.55 -17.53 5.56
CA VAL A 46 28.60 -16.67 6.12
C VAL A 46 29.44 -17.41 7.15
N TYR A 47 28.82 -18.27 7.97
CA TYR A 47 29.54 -19.00 9.03
C TYR A 47 30.68 -19.86 8.49
N VAL A 48 30.51 -20.44 7.31
CA VAL A 48 31.59 -21.25 6.64
C VAL A 48 32.84 -20.37 6.42
N SER A 49 32.69 -19.10 6.12
CA SER A 49 33.82 -18.19 5.87
C SER A 49 34.49 -17.65 7.14
N VAL A 50 33.83 -17.76 8.30
CA VAL A 50 34.37 -17.23 9.56
C VAL A 50 35.60 -18.01 10.06
N GLY A 51 35.64 -19.31 9.77
CA GLY A 51 36.73 -20.22 10.19
C GLY A 51 37.95 -20.21 9.25
N ASP A 52 37.85 -19.64 8.05
CA ASP A 52 38.93 -19.64 7.05
C ASP A 52 39.72 -18.32 7.12
N VAL A 53 40.99 -18.44 7.48
CA VAL A 53 41.92 -17.29 7.59
C VAL A 53 42.38 -16.80 6.19
N SER A 54 42.28 -17.64 5.18
CA SER A 54 42.74 -17.36 3.81
C SER A 54 41.68 -16.63 2.96
N THR A 55 40.42 -16.66 3.38
CA THR A 55 39.31 -16.10 2.61
C THR A 55 38.94 -14.71 3.12
N ASP A 56 38.66 -13.78 2.21
CA ASP A 56 38.06 -12.50 2.53
C ASP A 56 36.68 -12.73 3.18
N LYS A 57 36.63 -12.55 4.49
CA LYS A 57 35.46 -12.83 5.33
C LYS A 57 34.20 -12.09 4.85
N PHE A 58 34.37 -10.90 4.30
CA PHE A 58 33.25 -10.08 3.84
C PHE A 58 32.74 -10.46 2.43
N ARG A 59 33.52 -11.22 1.67
CA ARG A 59 33.14 -11.61 0.30
C ARG A 59 31.86 -12.44 0.28
N ILE A 60 31.73 -13.40 1.16
CA ILE A 60 30.50 -14.23 1.23
C ILE A 60 29.30 -13.41 1.70
N ALA A 61 29.48 -12.53 2.69
CA ALA A 61 28.44 -11.64 3.13
C ALA A 61 27.95 -10.71 1.99
N SER A 62 28.86 -10.19 1.16
CA SER A 62 28.47 -9.37 0.00
C SER A 62 27.66 -10.15 -1.03
N GLN A 63 27.98 -11.46 -1.23
CA GLN A 63 27.21 -12.32 -2.12
C GLN A 63 25.81 -12.63 -1.56
N VAL A 64 25.64 -12.76 -0.24
CA VAL A 64 24.33 -12.88 0.39
C VAL A 64 23.49 -11.62 0.09
N VAL A 65 24.06 -10.42 0.24
CA VAL A 65 23.37 -9.15 -0.06
C VAL A 65 22.92 -9.12 -1.52
N CYS A 66 23.79 -9.49 -2.47
CA CYS A 66 23.43 -9.55 -3.90
C CYS A 66 22.33 -10.59 -4.17
N GLY A 67 22.45 -11.80 -3.57
CA GLY A 67 21.49 -12.90 -3.74
C GLY A 67 20.10 -12.57 -3.20
N MET A 68 20.01 -11.79 -2.15
CA MET A 68 18.73 -11.31 -1.59
C MET A 68 17.98 -10.39 -2.56
N GLY A 69 18.68 -9.71 -3.48
CA GLY A 69 18.05 -8.93 -4.53
C GLY A 69 17.17 -9.78 -5.44
N PHE A 70 17.58 -11.00 -5.76
CA PHE A 70 16.81 -11.95 -6.57
C PHE A 70 15.52 -12.41 -5.85
N LEU A 71 15.62 -12.77 -4.57
CA LEU A 71 14.44 -13.13 -3.75
C LEU A 71 13.49 -11.94 -3.59
N GLY A 72 14.03 -10.74 -3.34
CA GLY A 72 13.24 -9.52 -3.23
C GLY A 72 12.49 -9.21 -4.52
N ALA A 73 13.14 -9.31 -5.66
CA ALA A 73 12.50 -9.10 -6.97
C ALA A 73 11.37 -10.11 -7.24
N GLY A 74 11.51 -11.37 -6.79
CA GLY A 74 10.48 -12.40 -6.93
C GLY A 74 9.21 -12.16 -6.11
N ILE A 75 9.28 -11.30 -5.09
CA ILE A 75 8.13 -10.97 -4.22
C ILE A 75 7.43 -9.69 -4.69
N ILE A 76 8.15 -8.82 -5.40
CA ILE A 76 7.60 -7.56 -5.89
C ILE A 76 6.73 -7.83 -7.12
N LEU A 77 5.43 -7.60 -6.98
CA LEU A 77 4.45 -7.79 -8.04
C LEU A 77 3.93 -6.42 -8.49
N ARG A 78 3.87 -6.24 -9.81
CA ARG A 78 3.27 -5.04 -10.42
C ARG A 78 1.96 -5.40 -11.11
N ASN A 79 0.88 -4.77 -10.68
CA ASN A 79 -0.43 -4.90 -11.31
C ASN A 79 -0.92 -3.51 -11.75
N GLY A 80 -0.76 -3.19 -13.03
CA GLY A 80 -1.03 -1.86 -13.56
C GLY A 80 -0.12 -0.79 -12.94
N ASN A 81 -0.71 0.19 -12.26
CA ASN A 81 0.00 1.26 -11.55
C ASN A 81 0.34 0.91 -10.09
N LYS A 82 -0.12 -0.24 -9.58
CA LYS A 82 0.11 -0.66 -8.20
C LYS A 82 1.31 -1.60 -8.13
N VAL A 83 2.17 -1.37 -7.15
CA VAL A 83 3.34 -2.22 -6.85
C VAL A 83 3.15 -2.78 -5.44
N ARG A 84 3.11 -4.11 -5.32
CA ARG A 84 2.96 -4.83 -4.04
C ARG A 84 4.25 -5.55 -3.67
N GLY A 85 4.43 -5.86 -2.39
CA GLY A 85 5.55 -6.67 -1.91
C GLY A 85 6.83 -5.90 -1.59
N LEU A 86 6.89 -4.56 -1.74
CA LEU A 86 8.08 -3.75 -1.46
C LEU A 86 8.53 -3.88 0.01
N ASN A 87 7.60 -3.70 0.97
CA ASN A 87 7.89 -3.82 2.38
C ASN A 87 8.27 -5.25 2.78
N THR A 88 7.67 -6.24 2.13
CA THR A 88 7.99 -7.65 2.34
C THR A 88 9.40 -7.97 1.86
N ALA A 89 9.79 -7.50 0.67
CA ALA A 89 11.13 -7.66 0.13
C ALA A 89 12.19 -6.97 1.03
N ALA A 90 11.91 -5.75 1.49
CA ALA A 90 12.77 -5.01 2.42
C ALA A 90 12.93 -5.75 3.76
N THR A 91 11.84 -6.30 4.32
CA THR A 91 11.91 -7.07 5.56
C THR A 91 12.78 -8.33 5.40
N LEU A 92 12.62 -9.10 4.32
CA LEU A 92 13.46 -10.28 4.08
C LEU A 92 14.93 -9.92 3.89
N TRP A 93 15.21 -8.80 3.23
CA TRP A 93 16.57 -8.30 3.07
C TRP A 93 17.21 -7.98 4.43
N THR A 94 16.48 -7.34 5.34
CA THR A 94 16.95 -7.04 6.70
C THR A 94 17.07 -8.30 7.56
N VAL A 95 16.19 -9.29 7.40
CA VAL A 95 16.28 -10.59 8.09
C VAL A 95 17.56 -11.35 7.66
N ALA A 96 17.94 -11.30 6.39
CA ALA A 96 19.22 -11.85 5.95
C ALA A 96 20.41 -11.18 6.66
N ALA A 97 20.36 -9.86 6.86
CA ALA A 97 21.39 -9.13 7.61
C ALA A 97 21.49 -9.60 9.08
N ILE A 98 20.38 -9.91 9.75
CA ILE A 98 20.40 -10.52 11.09
C ILE A 98 21.15 -11.86 11.08
N GLY A 99 20.93 -12.71 10.06
CA GLY A 99 21.67 -13.95 9.88
C GLY A 99 23.18 -13.74 9.74
N VAL A 100 23.58 -12.74 8.95
CA VAL A 100 24.98 -12.36 8.74
C VAL A 100 25.62 -11.89 10.07
N LEU A 101 24.95 -11.00 10.81
CA LEU A 101 25.43 -10.51 12.11
C LEU A 101 25.64 -11.62 13.12
N CYS A 102 24.68 -12.54 13.22
CA CYS A 102 24.79 -13.71 14.10
C CYS A 102 25.96 -14.62 13.70
N ALA A 103 26.21 -14.82 12.41
CA ALA A 103 27.34 -15.64 11.92
C ALA A 103 28.69 -15.06 12.34
N TYR A 104 28.86 -13.74 12.22
CA TYR A 104 30.08 -13.06 12.68
C TYR A 104 30.19 -12.93 14.20
N GLY A 105 29.09 -13.20 14.95
CA GLY A 105 29.07 -13.09 16.40
C GLY A 105 28.71 -11.71 16.92
N PHE A 106 28.26 -10.81 16.09
CA PHE A 106 27.72 -9.49 16.45
C PHE A 106 26.29 -9.64 17.01
N ILE A 107 26.18 -10.35 18.15
CA ILE A 107 24.88 -10.70 18.75
C ILE A 107 24.15 -9.47 19.29
N PRO A 108 24.79 -8.54 20.03
CA PRO A 108 24.12 -7.33 20.50
C PRO A 108 23.54 -6.50 19.35
N GLU A 109 24.29 -6.38 18.26
CA GLU A 109 23.89 -5.63 17.06
C GLU A 109 22.70 -6.33 16.36
N ALA A 110 22.72 -7.66 16.31
CA ALA A 110 21.59 -8.44 15.76
C ALA A 110 20.30 -8.25 16.58
N VAL A 111 20.43 -8.23 17.92
CA VAL A 111 19.29 -7.97 18.82
C VAL A 111 18.73 -6.56 18.61
N VAL A 112 19.58 -5.56 18.64
CA VAL A 112 19.17 -4.15 18.40
C VAL A 112 18.55 -4.01 17.02
N GLY A 113 19.18 -4.59 15.99
CA GLY A 113 18.64 -4.58 14.62
C GLY A 113 17.25 -5.20 14.54
N THR A 114 17.04 -6.34 15.20
CA THR A 114 15.72 -6.99 15.25
C THR A 114 14.67 -6.09 15.89
N PHE A 115 14.97 -5.45 17.02
CA PHE A 115 14.04 -4.51 17.64
C PHE A 115 13.73 -3.31 16.76
N LEU A 116 14.71 -2.77 16.05
CA LEU A 116 14.49 -1.66 15.11
C LEU A 116 13.63 -2.08 13.92
N ILE A 117 13.80 -3.29 13.40
CA ILE A 117 12.97 -3.84 12.32
C ILE A 117 11.53 -3.97 12.80
N LEU A 118 11.30 -4.57 13.96
CA LEU A 118 9.97 -4.71 14.55
C LEU A 118 9.32 -3.34 14.82
N PHE A 119 10.08 -2.42 15.38
CA PHE A 119 9.63 -1.05 15.62
C PHE A 119 9.22 -0.36 14.30
N SER A 120 10.01 -0.47 13.26
CA SER A 120 9.72 0.12 11.95
C SER A 120 8.46 -0.49 11.32
N ASN A 121 8.35 -1.81 11.36
CA ASN A 121 7.21 -2.52 10.78
C ASN A 121 5.89 -2.23 11.53
N VAL A 122 5.95 -1.97 12.84
CA VAL A 122 4.77 -1.74 13.69
C VAL A 122 4.42 -0.25 13.76
N LEU A 123 5.37 0.57 14.18
CA LEU A 123 5.07 1.96 14.55
C LEU A 123 5.04 2.92 13.38
N LEU A 124 5.99 2.78 12.42
CA LEU A 124 6.02 3.71 11.29
C LEU A 124 4.79 3.57 10.40
N ARG A 125 4.23 2.36 10.30
CA ARG A 125 2.98 2.14 9.59
C ARG A 125 1.81 2.87 10.25
N ASP A 126 1.61 2.73 11.57
CA ASP A 126 0.50 3.36 12.28
C ASP A 126 0.60 4.89 12.25
N VAL A 127 1.84 5.42 12.25
CA VAL A 127 2.09 6.86 12.07
C VAL A 127 1.79 7.28 10.63
N SER A 128 2.23 6.49 9.65
CA SER A 128 2.00 6.77 8.23
C SER A 128 0.51 6.77 7.90
N SER A 129 -0.25 5.78 8.37
CA SER A 129 -1.71 5.72 8.14
C SER A 129 -2.44 6.94 8.71
N LYS A 130 -2.09 7.38 9.92
CA LYS A 130 -2.68 8.59 10.54
C LYS A 130 -2.32 9.88 9.81
N ILE A 131 -1.09 9.98 9.31
CA ILE A 131 -0.66 11.12 8.50
C ILE A 131 -1.40 11.13 7.16
N ILE A 132 -1.50 9.97 6.51
CA ILE A 132 -2.23 9.81 5.26
C ILE A 132 -3.71 10.14 5.45
N GLU A 133 -4.36 9.64 6.51
CA GLU A 133 -5.75 9.96 6.84
C GLU A 133 -5.96 11.47 7.04
N LYS A 134 -5.04 12.13 7.74
CA LYS A 134 -5.10 13.59 7.94
C LYS A 134 -4.88 14.39 6.65
N ILE A 135 -4.01 13.91 5.77
CA ILE A 135 -3.80 14.49 4.43
C ILE A 135 -5.02 14.21 3.54
N GLN A 136 -5.58 13.00 3.60
CA GLN A 136 -6.74 12.59 2.82
C GLN A 136 -8.02 13.33 3.22
N ASN A 137 -8.23 13.63 4.50
CA ASN A 137 -9.34 14.48 4.94
C ASN A 137 -9.27 15.91 4.39
N ASN A 138 -8.10 16.32 3.89
CA ASN A 138 -7.88 17.61 3.24
C ASN A 138 -7.69 17.48 1.70
N SER A 139 -7.73 16.25 1.15
CA SER A 139 -7.52 16.02 -0.27
C SER A 139 -8.78 16.28 -1.08
N LYS A 140 -8.59 16.90 -2.24
CA LYS A 140 -9.65 17.17 -3.19
C LYS A 140 -10.06 15.86 -3.87
N GLU A 141 -11.34 15.58 -3.93
CA GLU A 141 -11.92 14.45 -4.66
C GLU A 141 -12.51 14.93 -5.99
N LYS A 142 -12.27 14.17 -7.03
CA LYS A 142 -12.94 14.37 -8.31
C LYS A 142 -14.27 13.63 -8.28
N CYS A 143 -15.36 14.39 -8.39
CA CYS A 143 -16.71 13.87 -8.41
C CYS A 143 -17.28 14.03 -9.81
N ILE A 144 -17.98 13.02 -10.31
CA ILE A 144 -18.63 13.02 -11.61
C ILE A 144 -20.11 12.78 -11.40
N ILE A 145 -20.95 13.65 -11.93
CA ILE A 145 -22.41 13.46 -11.96
C ILE A 145 -22.84 13.35 -13.44
N ASP A 146 -23.47 12.21 -13.78
CA ASP A 146 -24.12 11.97 -15.06
C ASP A 146 -25.64 12.07 -14.89
N VAL A 147 -26.24 13.10 -15.48
CA VAL A 147 -27.69 13.33 -15.46
C VAL A 147 -28.27 13.05 -16.84
N THR A 148 -29.31 12.23 -16.91
CA THR A 148 -30.12 12.05 -18.12
C THR A 148 -31.47 12.67 -17.88
N CYS A 149 -31.84 13.69 -18.67
CA CYS A 149 -33.08 14.44 -18.52
C CYS A 149 -33.70 14.80 -19.88
N ASP A 150 -34.95 15.26 -19.86
CA ASP A 150 -35.62 15.82 -21.04
C ASP A 150 -34.94 17.12 -21.50
N ASP A 151 -34.86 17.35 -22.80
CA ASP A 151 -34.29 18.58 -23.41
C ASP A 151 -34.98 19.85 -22.87
N ALA A 152 -36.28 19.77 -22.53
CA ALA A 152 -37.06 20.88 -22.01
C ALA A 152 -36.60 21.36 -20.62
N ILE A 153 -36.02 20.47 -19.79
CA ILE A 153 -35.60 20.80 -18.42
C ILE A 153 -34.08 20.91 -18.27
N GLU A 154 -33.32 20.75 -19.36
CA GLU A 154 -31.85 20.84 -19.36
C GLU A 154 -31.37 22.13 -18.65
N VAL A 155 -31.98 23.26 -19.00
CA VAL A 155 -31.60 24.57 -18.45
C VAL A 155 -31.81 24.59 -16.94
N VAL A 156 -32.95 24.04 -16.45
CA VAL A 156 -33.28 24.00 -15.03
C VAL A 156 -32.25 23.15 -14.26
N VAL A 157 -31.94 21.97 -14.80
CA VAL A 157 -30.94 21.06 -14.21
C VAL A 157 -29.57 21.74 -14.14
N ARG A 158 -29.16 22.39 -15.21
CA ARG A 158 -27.89 23.12 -15.28
C ARG A 158 -27.83 24.25 -14.24
N THR A 159 -28.88 25.07 -14.15
CA THR A 159 -28.95 26.19 -13.20
C THR A 159 -28.87 25.67 -11.75
N LEU A 160 -29.66 24.63 -11.42
CA LEU A 160 -29.64 24.04 -10.07
C LEU A 160 -28.25 23.53 -9.66
N ILE A 161 -27.53 22.90 -10.60
CA ILE A 161 -26.18 22.40 -10.35
C ILE A 161 -25.23 23.58 -10.17
N THR A 162 -25.28 24.59 -11.06
CA THR A 162 -24.38 25.74 -11.00
C THR A 162 -24.59 26.56 -9.71
N GLU A 163 -25.83 26.84 -9.32
CA GLU A 163 -26.15 27.55 -8.07
C GLU A 163 -25.62 26.82 -6.82
N ASN A 164 -25.80 25.49 -6.77
CA ASN A 164 -25.26 24.70 -5.66
C ASN A 164 -23.74 24.68 -5.60
N ILE A 165 -23.07 24.66 -6.75
CA ILE A 165 -21.62 24.70 -6.88
C ILE A 165 -21.09 26.05 -6.39
N GLU A 166 -21.67 27.15 -6.85
CA GLU A 166 -21.29 28.51 -6.45
C GLU A 166 -21.48 28.72 -4.95
N LYS A 167 -22.64 28.29 -4.42
CA LYS A 167 -22.98 28.41 -2.98
C LYS A 167 -22.01 27.68 -2.08
N ASN A 168 -21.47 26.53 -2.53
CA ASN A 168 -20.59 25.69 -1.75
C ASN A 168 -19.10 25.87 -2.10
N SER A 169 -18.75 26.83 -2.96
CA SER A 169 -17.40 27.10 -3.44
C SER A 169 -16.71 25.84 -4.01
N ILE A 170 -17.48 25.01 -4.74
CA ILE A 170 -16.98 23.81 -5.41
C ILE A 170 -16.41 24.21 -6.76
N GLN A 171 -15.25 23.67 -7.13
CA GLN A 171 -14.61 23.95 -8.41
C GLN A 171 -15.15 23.01 -9.49
N MET A 172 -15.85 23.55 -10.51
CA MET A 172 -16.25 22.79 -11.71
C MET A 172 -15.03 22.66 -12.64
N GLU A 173 -14.75 21.46 -13.09
CA GLU A 173 -13.64 21.15 -13.99
C GLU A 173 -14.14 21.08 -15.45
N SER A 174 -15.24 20.37 -15.67
CA SER A 174 -15.80 20.23 -17.01
C SER A 174 -17.33 20.03 -16.99
N LEU A 175 -17.96 20.43 -18.10
CA LEU A 175 -19.37 20.14 -18.42
C LEU A 175 -19.44 19.63 -19.84
N ASN A 176 -19.84 18.37 -19.99
CA ASN A 176 -20.03 17.74 -21.28
C ASN A 176 -21.52 17.49 -21.53
N ARG A 177 -22.00 17.86 -22.71
CA ARG A 177 -23.36 17.66 -23.18
C ARG A 177 -23.37 16.67 -24.34
N ASN A 178 -24.13 15.58 -24.21
CA ASN A 178 -24.36 14.64 -25.28
C ASN A 178 -25.86 14.53 -25.57
N LYS A 179 -26.26 14.82 -26.81
CA LYS A 179 -27.66 14.69 -27.24
C LYS A 179 -27.94 13.23 -27.59
N GLY A 180 -28.90 12.62 -26.88
CA GLY A 180 -29.39 11.29 -27.19
C GLY A 180 -30.37 11.27 -28.40
N ASN A 181 -30.75 10.07 -28.86
CA ASN A 181 -31.62 9.91 -30.06
C ASN A 181 -33.09 10.27 -29.80
N ASP A 182 -33.58 10.32 -28.55
CA ASP A 182 -34.99 10.51 -28.20
C ASP A 182 -35.19 11.67 -27.24
N LYS A 183 -35.16 12.92 -27.70
CA LYS A 183 -35.48 14.10 -26.88
C LYS A 183 -34.76 14.18 -25.51
N ASN A 184 -33.92 13.19 -25.20
CA ASN A 184 -33.17 13.11 -23.94
C ASN A 184 -31.76 13.66 -24.11
N VAL A 185 -31.31 14.42 -23.12
CA VAL A 185 -29.96 14.99 -23.04
C VAL A 185 -29.21 14.32 -21.90
N LYS A 186 -27.96 13.93 -22.15
CA LYS A 186 -27.03 13.47 -21.13
C LYS A 186 -26.06 14.59 -20.80
N LEU A 187 -26.04 15.00 -19.55
CA LEU A 187 -25.13 16.00 -19.00
C LEU A 187 -24.15 15.33 -18.08
N ARG A 188 -22.86 15.51 -18.34
CA ARG A 188 -21.78 15.05 -17.45
C ARG A 188 -21.10 16.27 -16.84
N PHE A 189 -21.11 16.33 -15.53
CA PHE A 189 -20.44 17.37 -14.74
C PHE A 189 -19.28 16.73 -13.98
N GLU A 190 -18.12 17.37 -14.02
CA GLU A 190 -16.94 16.97 -13.28
C GLU A 190 -16.54 18.08 -12.32
N PHE A 191 -16.37 17.75 -11.06
CA PHE A 191 -16.08 18.68 -9.97
C PHE A 191 -14.88 18.23 -9.17
N ILE A 192 -14.22 19.20 -8.57
CA ILE A 192 -13.19 18.96 -7.57
C ILE A 192 -13.67 19.56 -6.25
N THR A 193 -13.84 18.71 -5.24
CA THR A 193 -14.30 19.13 -3.91
C THR A 193 -13.58 18.37 -2.80
N SER A 194 -13.43 19.02 -1.65
CA SER A 194 -12.97 18.37 -0.40
C SER A 194 -14.15 17.85 0.43
N ARG A 195 -15.40 18.05 -0.02
CA ARG A 195 -16.62 17.66 0.71
C ARG A 195 -17.61 16.96 -0.23
N PRO A 196 -17.39 15.66 -0.53
CA PRO A 196 -18.26 14.90 -1.43
C PRO A 196 -19.71 14.76 -0.91
N GLU A 197 -19.91 14.91 0.41
CA GLU A 197 -21.23 14.87 1.05
C GLU A 197 -22.19 15.93 0.50
N LEU A 198 -21.71 17.12 0.15
CA LEU A 198 -22.51 18.19 -0.42
C LEU A 198 -23.08 17.84 -1.81
N ILE A 199 -22.39 16.96 -2.52
CA ILE A 199 -22.82 16.47 -3.84
C ILE A 199 -23.95 15.45 -3.70
N MET A 200 -23.96 14.67 -2.62
CA MET A 200 -25.02 13.70 -2.35
C MET A 200 -26.39 14.38 -2.16
N ASP A 201 -26.42 15.52 -1.45
CA ASP A 201 -27.65 16.34 -1.32
C ASP A 201 -28.13 16.86 -2.67
N LEU A 202 -27.20 17.26 -3.54
CA LEU A 202 -27.51 17.72 -4.88
C LEU A 202 -28.08 16.57 -5.75
N VAL A 203 -27.48 15.39 -5.68
CA VAL A 203 -27.94 14.18 -6.41
C VAL A 203 -29.36 13.81 -5.98
N ASN A 204 -29.67 13.85 -4.68
CA ASN A 204 -31.01 13.58 -4.16
C ASN A 204 -32.03 14.59 -4.72
N LYS A 205 -31.73 15.88 -4.65
CA LYS A 205 -32.59 16.94 -5.20
C LYS A 205 -32.84 16.84 -6.70
N LEU A 206 -31.83 16.39 -7.46
CA LEU A 206 -31.95 16.18 -8.90
C LEU A 206 -32.81 14.95 -9.21
N SER A 207 -32.70 13.89 -8.43
CA SER A 207 -33.46 12.65 -8.62
C SER A 207 -34.96 12.83 -8.38
N GLU A 208 -35.37 13.83 -7.58
CA GLU A 208 -36.77 14.15 -7.30
C GLU A 208 -37.43 15.05 -8.36
N LYS A 209 -36.65 15.57 -9.32
CA LYS A 209 -37.18 16.47 -10.34
C LYS A 209 -37.91 15.73 -11.45
N VAL A 210 -39.11 16.20 -11.77
CA VAL A 210 -39.90 15.70 -12.91
C VAL A 210 -39.14 15.95 -14.22
N GLY A 211 -39.00 14.90 -15.05
CA GLY A 211 -38.25 14.96 -16.32
C GLY A 211 -36.77 14.58 -16.17
N VAL A 212 -36.28 14.25 -14.97
CA VAL A 212 -34.99 13.60 -14.78
C VAL A 212 -35.20 12.09 -14.76
N HIS A 213 -34.57 11.38 -15.68
CA HIS A 213 -34.77 9.93 -15.83
C HIS A 213 -33.72 9.12 -15.10
N LYS A 214 -32.48 9.62 -15.02
CA LYS A 214 -31.39 8.91 -14.40
C LYS A 214 -30.34 9.89 -13.90
N VAL A 215 -29.91 9.69 -12.65
CA VAL A 215 -28.77 10.37 -12.06
C VAL A 215 -27.79 9.30 -11.59
N ASN A 216 -26.58 9.30 -12.15
CA ASN A 216 -25.49 8.48 -11.65
C ASN A 216 -24.44 9.42 -11.08
N TRP A 217 -23.88 9.07 -9.95
CA TRP A 217 -22.75 9.79 -9.42
C TRP A 217 -21.61 8.82 -9.08
N SER A 218 -20.40 9.25 -9.26
CA SER A 218 -19.20 8.54 -8.86
C SER A 218 -18.17 9.52 -8.34
N HIS A 219 -17.40 9.12 -7.36
CA HIS A 219 -16.28 9.90 -6.88
C HIS A 219 -15.00 9.09 -7.02
N LYS A 220 -13.92 9.76 -7.36
CA LYS A 220 -12.58 9.20 -7.38
C LYS A 220 -11.66 10.16 -6.66
N ARG A 221 -10.98 9.67 -5.63
CA ARG A 221 -9.95 10.46 -4.95
C ARG A 221 -8.83 10.79 -5.92
N ILE A 222 -8.43 12.06 -5.97
CA ILE A 222 -7.22 12.49 -6.66
C ILE A 222 -6.07 12.28 -5.68
N VAL A 223 -5.65 11.01 -5.47
CA VAL A 223 -4.48 10.69 -4.68
C VAL A 223 -3.44 10.13 -5.61
N GLU A 224 -2.42 10.91 -5.93
CA GLU A 224 -1.18 10.46 -6.56
C GLU A 224 -0.20 9.84 -5.55
N LEU A 225 -0.65 9.54 -4.34
CA LEU A 225 0.17 8.83 -3.37
C LEU A 225 0.08 7.34 -3.65
N HIS A 226 1.23 6.73 -3.88
CA HIS A 226 1.37 5.28 -3.87
C HIS A 226 0.91 4.78 -2.49
N GLU A 227 -0.34 4.33 -2.40
CA GLU A 227 -0.74 3.47 -1.29
C GLU A 227 0.14 2.23 -1.39
N ASP A 228 0.99 2.03 -0.38
CA ASP A 228 1.53 0.72 -0.08
C ASP A 228 0.30 -0.16 0.26
N ASP A 229 -0.34 -0.70 -0.78
CA ASP A 229 -1.41 -1.68 -0.61
C ASP A 229 -0.77 -2.85 0.14
N ASP A 230 -1.02 -2.86 1.43
CA ASP A 230 -0.74 -4.00 2.28
C ASP A 230 -1.33 -5.23 1.61
N ASP A 231 -0.49 -6.28 1.50
CA ASP A 231 -0.83 -7.58 0.95
C ASP A 231 -1.97 -8.23 1.77
N GLU A 232 -3.20 -7.73 1.69
CA GLU A 232 -4.38 -8.47 2.08
C GLU A 232 -4.66 -9.47 0.96
N TYR A 233 -4.36 -10.74 1.23
CA TYR A 233 -4.90 -11.84 0.45
C TYR A 233 -6.40 -11.88 0.76
N GLU A 234 -7.25 -11.41 -0.16
CA GLU A 234 -8.61 -11.92 -0.26
C GLU A 234 -8.45 -13.43 -0.57
N GLU A 235 -8.88 -14.27 0.35
CA GLU A 235 -9.15 -15.67 0.06
C GLU A 235 -10.28 -15.65 -0.99
N ASP A 236 -9.92 -15.90 -2.24
CA ASP A 236 -10.89 -16.31 -3.24
C ASP A 236 -11.44 -17.67 -2.78
N ASP A 237 -12.62 -17.65 -2.18
CA ASP A 237 -13.45 -18.83 -1.94
C ASP A 237 -13.89 -19.36 -3.32
N ASP A 238 -13.17 -20.40 -3.79
CA ASP A 238 -13.69 -21.36 -4.80
C ASP A 238 -14.51 -22.46 -4.15
#